data_3f8f3f3954f781f530600d7ae7487d18
#
_entry.id   3f8f3f3954f781f530600d7ae7487d18
#
_cell.length_a   1.000
_cell.length_b   1.000
_cell.length_c   1.000
_cell.angle_alpha   90.00
_cell.angle_beta   90.00
_cell.angle_gamma   90.00
#
_symmetry.space_group_name_H-M   'P 1'
#
loop_
_entity.id
_entity.type
_entity.pdbx_description
1 polymer ?
#
loop_
_entity_poly.entity_id
_entity_poly.type
_entity_poly.pdbx_seq_one_letter_code
_entity_poly.pdbx_strand_id
1 'polypeptide(L)'
;MSLDFDFVDLRDVSRHYGRRRAVSRVSLTARRGDIIGLLGPNGAGKSTLIGVVATLVAPTSGEVRYGDETAQTLGASLRQSIGLLAHELHLYPELSARQNLTFFAQLYGLDPRTTVPAALERAGLSDRADEEVTRFSRGMRQRLALERSLLHGPRLVLFDEPFTGLDDRAVGAVSDRVRRLAAEGAIVFLATHDLDLADGLVTRVVLLRDGRLLTDEAAPAGLRMRYRSVVGR
;
A
#
# COMPACT_ATOMS: atom_id res chain seq x y z
N MET A 1 -17.29 5.15 -11.38
CA MET A 1 -16.14 6.04 -11.65
C MET A 1 -15.31 6.11 -10.38
N SER A 2 -14.00 5.84 -10.44
CA SER A 2 -13.14 6.04 -9.27
C SER A 2 -13.10 7.54 -8.94
N LEU A 3 -13.06 7.87 -7.65
CA LEU A 3 -12.91 9.24 -7.19
C LEU A 3 -11.52 9.76 -7.60
N ASP A 4 -11.47 11.01 -8.00
CA ASP A 4 -10.25 11.72 -8.30
C ASP A 4 -9.98 12.76 -7.19
N PHE A 5 -8.83 12.65 -6.53
CA PHE A 5 -8.35 13.60 -5.52
C PHE A 5 -6.85 13.78 -5.65
N ASP A 6 -6.37 14.98 -5.37
CA ASP A 6 -4.98 15.36 -5.58
C ASP A 6 -4.09 15.17 -4.38
N PHE A 7 -4.69 14.95 -3.21
CA PHE A 7 -3.96 14.75 -1.96
C PHE A 7 -4.74 13.91 -0.96
N VAL A 8 -4.01 13.32 -0.03
CA VAL A 8 -4.51 12.72 1.21
C VAL A 8 -3.88 13.48 2.37
N ASP A 9 -4.71 14.04 3.25
CA ASP A 9 -4.27 14.87 4.35
C ASP A 9 -4.68 14.27 5.70
N LEU A 10 -3.69 13.96 6.52
CA LEU A 10 -3.85 13.45 7.87
C LEU A 10 -3.67 14.61 8.84
N ARG A 11 -4.69 14.84 9.71
CA ARG A 11 -4.70 15.94 10.70
C ARG A 11 -4.81 15.37 12.10
N ASP A 12 -3.72 15.43 12.85
CA ASP A 12 -3.62 14.95 14.24
C ASP A 12 -4.19 13.54 14.46
N VAL A 13 -3.98 12.66 13.47
CA VAL A 13 -4.51 11.30 13.43
C VAL A 13 -3.93 10.49 14.58
N SER A 14 -4.83 9.94 15.41
CA SER A 14 -4.46 9.00 16.47
C SER A 14 -5.30 7.74 16.39
N ARG A 15 -4.70 6.60 16.71
CA ARG A 15 -5.39 5.32 16.86
C ARG A 15 -4.89 4.58 18.10
N HIS A 16 -5.82 4.29 19.01
CA HIS A 16 -5.54 3.57 20.24
C HIS A 16 -6.27 2.22 20.24
N TYR A 17 -5.65 1.21 20.81
CA TYR A 17 -6.21 -0.10 21.12
C TYR A 17 -6.12 -0.31 22.64
N GLY A 18 -7.20 -0.01 23.35
CA GLY A 18 -7.18 0.06 24.81
C GLY A 18 -6.14 1.09 25.29
N ARG A 19 -5.17 0.65 26.08
CA ARG A 19 -4.07 1.51 26.59
C ARG A 19 -2.94 1.72 25.60
N ARG A 20 -2.84 0.91 24.52
CA ARG A 20 -1.77 1.01 23.54
C ARG A 20 -2.08 2.11 22.53
N ARG A 21 -1.20 3.10 22.44
CA ARG A 21 -1.24 4.15 21.42
C ARG A 21 -0.48 3.67 20.19
N ALA A 22 -1.19 3.09 19.22
CA ALA A 22 -0.57 2.56 18.01
C ALA A 22 -0.17 3.66 17.01
N VAL A 23 -0.95 4.77 16.96
CA VAL A 23 -0.66 5.99 16.22
C VAL A 23 -1.03 7.16 17.11
N SER A 24 -0.23 8.21 17.18
CA SER A 24 -0.42 9.35 18.09
C SER A 24 -0.11 10.67 17.41
N ARG A 25 -1.14 11.44 17.11
CA ARG A 25 -1.11 12.79 16.52
C ARG A 25 -0.18 12.89 15.30
N VAL A 26 -0.39 11.98 14.32
CA VAL A 26 0.32 12.02 13.06
C VAL A 26 -0.38 12.99 12.13
N SER A 27 0.37 13.98 11.63
CA SER A 27 -0.08 14.94 10.63
C SER A 27 0.89 14.91 9.45
N LEU A 28 0.37 14.65 8.25
CA LEU A 28 1.13 14.70 6.99
C LEU A 28 0.17 14.83 5.81
N THR A 29 0.65 15.43 4.73
CA THR A 29 -0.09 15.53 3.47
C THR A 29 0.65 14.78 2.38
N ALA A 30 0.02 13.79 1.76
CA ALA A 30 0.52 13.07 0.59
C ALA A 30 -0.12 13.64 -0.68
N ARG A 31 0.65 13.81 -1.75
CA ARG A 31 0.18 14.41 -3.01
C ARG A 31 0.31 13.44 -4.17
N ARG A 32 -0.37 13.75 -5.26
CA ARG A 32 -0.22 13.02 -6.55
C ARG A 32 1.25 12.86 -6.93
N GLY A 33 1.62 11.63 -7.28
CA GLY A 33 2.98 11.30 -7.68
C GLY A 33 3.95 11.03 -6.52
N ASP A 34 3.52 11.23 -5.26
CA ASP A 34 4.34 10.86 -4.11
C ASP A 34 4.45 9.34 -3.96
N ILE A 35 5.67 8.87 -3.73
CA ILE A 35 5.95 7.53 -3.20
C ILE A 35 6.49 7.72 -1.78
N ILE A 36 5.61 7.58 -0.80
CA ILE A 36 5.93 7.82 0.61
C ILE A 36 6.38 6.52 1.26
N GLY A 37 7.66 6.44 1.62
CA GLY A 37 8.18 5.37 2.45
C GLY A 37 7.81 5.57 3.92
N LEU A 38 6.91 4.72 4.44
CA LEU A 38 6.62 4.63 5.87
C LEU A 38 7.65 3.73 6.52
N LEU A 39 8.64 4.31 7.17
CA LEU A 39 9.77 3.61 7.77
C LEU A 39 9.66 3.59 9.30
N GLY A 40 10.29 2.62 9.91
CA GLY A 40 10.33 2.48 11.38
C GLY A 40 10.40 1.03 11.81
N PRO A 41 10.76 0.79 13.09
CA PRO A 41 10.85 -0.56 13.62
C PRO A 41 9.49 -1.28 13.64
N ASN A 42 9.53 -2.58 13.92
CA ASN A 42 8.30 -3.34 14.13
C ASN A 42 7.53 -2.76 15.32
N GLY A 43 6.22 -2.61 15.16
CA GLY A 43 5.37 -1.99 16.18
C GLY A 43 5.37 -0.44 16.17
N ALA A 44 6.09 0.21 15.25
CA ALA A 44 6.12 1.69 15.14
C ALA A 44 4.77 2.33 14.76
N GLY A 45 3.80 1.53 14.29
CA GLY A 45 2.47 2.01 13.91
C GLY A 45 2.21 2.06 12.40
N LYS A 46 3.16 1.60 11.55
CA LYS A 46 3.06 1.66 10.08
C LYS A 46 1.78 1.02 9.54
N SER A 47 1.56 -0.27 9.84
CA SER A 47 0.36 -1.00 9.39
C SER A 47 -0.93 -0.42 9.95
N THR A 48 -0.89 0.13 11.18
CA THR A 48 -2.06 0.83 11.76
C THR A 48 -2.36 2.12 11.01
N LEU A 49 -1.34 2.89 10.65
CA LEU A 49 -1.51 4.11 9.86
C LEU A 49 -2.04 3.78 8.46
N ILE A 50 -1.49 2.76 7.80
CA ILE A 50 -2.03 2.24 6.52
C ILE A 50 -3.49 1.84 6.69
N GLY A 51 -3.85 1.10 7.74
CA GLY A 51 -5.23 0.68 8.00
C GLY A 51 -6.19 1.86 8.21
N VAL A 52 -5.74 2.94 8.84
CA VAL A 52 -6.53 4.18 8.99
C VAL A 52 -6.69 4.87 7.64
N VAL A 53 -5.63 5.03 6.87
CA VAL A 53 -5.67 5.64 5.53
C VAL A 53 -6.45 4.77 4.53
N ALA A 54 -6.47 3.45 4.71
CA ALA A 54 -7.29 2.52 3.93
C ALA A 54 -8.77 2.51 4.32
N THR A 55 -9.17 3.29 5.33
CA THR A 55 -10.52 3.27 5.92
C THR A 55 -10.96 1.93 6.56
N LEU A 56 -10.00 1.02 6.79
CA LEU A 56 -10.28 -0.24 7.48
C LEU A 56 -10.52 -0.04 8.97
N VAL A 57 -9.89 0.99 9.53
CA VAL A 57 -9.96 1.32 10.95
C VAL A 57 -10.20 2.82 11.11
N ALA A 58 -11.23 3.19 11.83
CA ALA A 58 -11.49 4.60 12.12
C ALA A 58 -10.39 5.16 13.07
N PRO A 59 -9.93 6.40 12.90
CA PRO A 59 -9.09 7.06 13.89
C PRO A 59 -9.82 7.22 15.22
N THR A 60 -9.10 7.20 16.35
CA THR A 60 -9.66 7.50 17.67
C THR A 60 -9.85 9.01 17.83
N SER A 61 -8.96 9.80 17.24
CA SER A 61 -9.05 11.27 17.14
C SER A 61 -8.29 11.75 15.90
N GLY A 62 -8.57 13.00 15.49
CA GLY A 62 -8.09 13.55 14.23
C GLY A 62 -8.93 13.08 13.05
N GLU A 63 -8.53 13.47 11.86
CA GLU A 63 -9.25 13.12 10.62
C GLU A 63 -8.29 12.80 9.47
N VAL A 64 -8.78 12.02 8.50
CA VAL A 64 -8.12 11.82 7.19
C VAL A 64 -9.04 12.38 6.13
N ARG A 65 -8.48 13.25 5.28
CA ARG A 65 -9.17 13.85 4.14
C ARG A 65 -8.59 13.31 2.83
N TYR A 66 -9.45 13.15 1.85
CA TYR A 66 -9.14 12.71 0.48
C TYR A 66 -9.60 13.83 -0.45
N GLY A 67 -8.67 14.70 -0.85
CA GLY A 67 -9.02 16.03 -1.33
C GLY A 67 -9.73 16.82 -0.22
N ASP A 68 -10.83 17.47 -0.59
CA ASP A 68 -11.61 18.30 0.36
C ASP A 68 -12.63 17.51 1.20
N GLU A 69 -12.70 16.18 1.03
CA GLU A 69 -13.71 15.34 1.62
C GLU A 69 -13.13 14.33 2.64
N THR A 70 -14.01 13.80 3.51
CA THR A 70 -13.67 12.75 4.48
C THR A 70 -14.16 11.37 4.01
N ALA A 71 -13.67 10.30 4.65
CA ALA A 71 -14.14 8.94 4.37
C ALA A 71 -15.63 8.76 4.63
N GLN A 72 -16.19 9.49 5.61
CA GLN A 72 -17.61 9.45 5.93
C GLN A 72 -18.47 10.03 4.79
N THR A 73 -18.03 11.15 4.21
CA THR A 73 -18.73 11.82 3.10
C THR A 73 -18.64 10.99 1.83
N LEU A 74 -17.47 10.45 1.51
CA LEU A 74 -17.21 9.72 0.26
C LEU A 74 -17.76 8.27 0.27
N GLY A 75 -17.87 7.67 1.44
CA GLY A 75 -18.48 6.36 1.62
C GLY A 75 -17.83 5.23 0.83
N ALA A 76 -18.67 4.45 0.12
CA ALA A 76 -18.19 3.30 -0.66
C ALA A 76 -17.34 3.71 -1.87
N SER A 77 -17.58 4.87 -2.46
CA SER A 77 -16.85 5.35 -3.64
C SER A 77 -15.36 5.55 -3.35
N LEU A 78 -15.01 5.96 -2.13
CA LEU A 78 -13.61 6.08 -1.72
C LEU A 78 -12.88 4.73 -1.80
N ARG A 79 -13.51 3.66 -1.30
CA ARG A 79 -12.90 2.33 -1.31
C ARG A 79 -12.61 1.79 -2.71
N GLN A 80 -13.40 2.21 -3.70
CA GLN A 80 -13.14 1.92 -5.11
C GLN A 80 -11.94 2.67 -5.70
N SER A 81 -11.40 3.63 -4.98
CA SER A 81 -10.21 4.40 -5.37
C SER A 81 -8.97 4.01 -4.57
N ILE A 82 -9.07 3.03 -3.67
CA ILE A 82 -7.98 2.56 -2.82
C ILE A 82 -7.56 1.15 -3.22
N GLY A 83 -6.28 0.98 -3.53
CA GLY A 83 -5.63 -0.32 -3.69
C GLY A 83 -4.83 -0.66 -2.43
N LEU A 84 -5.15 -1.77 -1.79
CA LEU A 84 -4.49 -2.19 -0.56
C LEU A 84 -3.87 -3.57 -0.72
N LEU A 85 -2.55 -3.65 -0.52
CA LEU A 85 -1.82 -4.86 -0.23
C LEU A 85 -1.43 -4.83 1.25
N ALA A 86 -2.18 -5.55 2.06
CA ALA A 86 -1.95 -5.70 3.49
C ALA A 86 -1.01 -6.88 3.78
N HIS A 87 -0.55 -6.99 5.03
CA HIS A 87 0.24 -8.13 5.48
C HIS A 87 -0.50 -9.46 5.25
N GLU A 88 -1.80 -9.49 5.47
CA GLU A 88 -2.68 -10.58 5.05
C GLU A 88 -3.10 -10.35 3.60
N LEU A 89 -2.83 -11.32 2.73
CA LEU A 89 -2.92 -11.13 1.28
C LEU A 89 -4.36 -11.12 0.74
N HIS A 90 -5.34 -11.55 1.55
CA HIS A 90 -6.77 -11.61 1.18
C HIS A 90 -7.01 -12.32 -0.17
N LEU A 91 -6.34 -13.44 -0.37
CA LEU A 91 -6.58 -14.37 -1.47
C LEU A 91 -7.44 -15.53 -0.97
N TYR A 92 -8.25 -16.07 -1.84
CA TYR A 92 -9.02 -17.30 -1.60
C TYR A 92 -8.13 -18.50 -1.97
N PRO A 93 -7.62 -19.27 -0.98
CA PRO A 93 -6.60 -20.27 -1.23
C PRO A 93 -7.10 -21.43 -2.10
N GLU A 94 -8.38 -21.78 -2.00
CA GLU A 94 -9.03 -22.87 -2.73
C GLU A 94 -9.38 -22.50 -4.18
N LEU A 95 -9.33 -21.22 -4.51
CA LEU A 95 -9.54 -20.73 -5.86
C LEU A 95 -8.23 -20.68 -6.64
N SER A 96 -8.31 -20.83 -7.97
CA SER A 96 -7.15 -20.61 -8.84
C SER A 96 -6.77 -19.13 -8.88
N ALA A 97 -5.56 -18.81 -9.38
CA ALA A 97 -5.14 -17.42 -9.58
C ALA A 97 -6.14 -16.66 -10.48
N ARG A 98 -6.57 -17.27 -11.59
CA ARG A 98 -7.58 -16.72 -12.49
C ARG A 98 -8.89 -16.46 -11.77
N GLN A 99 -9.39 -17.41 -10.99
CA GLN A 99 -10.64 -17.27 -10.26
C GLN A 99 -10.57 -16.16 -9.20
N ASN A 100 -9.46 -16.08 -8.46
CA ASN A 100 -9.23 -14.98 -7.53
C ASN A 100 -9.35 -13.62 -8.24
N LEU A 101 -8.59 -13.40 -9.32
CA LEU A 101 -8.61 -12.12 -10.04
C LEU A 101 -9.97 -11.87 -10.69
N THR A 102 -10.65 -12.90 -11.21
CA THR A 102 -12.00 -12.78 -11.81
C THR A 102 -13.01 -12.29 -10.77
N PHE A 103 -12.98 -12.85 -9.56
CA PHE A 103 -13.85 -12.43 -8.47
C PHE A 103 -13.69 -10.93 -8.17
N PHE A 104 -12.46 -10.47 -8.00
CA PHE A 104 -12.22 -9.06 -7.72
C PHE A 104 -12.48 -8.14 -8.92
N ALA A 105 -12.19 -8.58 -10.15
CA ALA A 105 -12.54 -7.82 -11.35
C ALA A 105 -14.06 -7.57 -11.42
N GLN A 106 -14.86 -8.62 -11.21
CA GLN A 106 -16.32 -8.52 -11.19
C GLN A 106 -16.81 -7.61 -10.06
N LEU A 107 -16.23 -7.70 -8.87
CA LEU A 107 -16.56 -6.84 -7.73
C LEU A 107 -16.34 -5.36 -8.02
N TYR A 108 -15.31 -5.03 -8.82
CA TYR A 108 -15.02 -3.68 -9.28
C TYR A 108 -15.77 -3.28 -10.58
N GLY A 109 -16.61 -4.16 -11.14
CA GLY A 109 -17.33 -3.89 -12.38
C GLY A 109 -16.46 -3.87 -13.64
N LEU A 110 -15.29 -4.54 -13.58
CA LEU A 110 -14.35 -4.65 -14.70
C LEU A 110 -14.71 -5.88 -15.58
N ASP A 111 -14.36 -5.85 -16.88
CA ASP A 111 -14.45 -7.05 -17.72
C ASP A 111 -13.29 -8.02 -17.39
N PRO A 112 -13.57 -9.20 -16.80
CA PRO A 112 -12.53 -10.16 -16.46
C PRO A 112 -11.77 -10.70 -17.68
N ARG A 113 -12.41 -10.73 -18.87
CA ARG A 113 -11.81 -11.28 -20.09
C ARG A 113 -10.60 -10.48 -20.57
N THR A 114 -10.58 -9.18 -20.30
CA THR A 114 -9.47 -8.29 -20.64
C THR A 114 -8.55 -8.04 -19.46
N THR A 115 -9.11 -7.83 -18.27
CA THR A 115 -8.36 -7.41 -17.07
C THR A 115 -7.53 -8.55 -16.49
N VAL A 116 -8.10 -9.77 -16.41
CA VAL A 116 -7.45 -10.89 -15.71
C VAL A 116 -6.20 -11.42 -16.44
N PRO A 117 -6.24 -11.66 -17.78
CA PRO A 117 -5.04 -12.08 -18.50
C PRO A 117 -3.89 -11.10 -18.35
N ALA A 118 -4.13 -9.80 -18.48
CA ALA A 118 -3.12 -8.77 -18.32
C ALA A 118 -2.54 -8.72 -16.90
N ALA A 119 -3.36 -8.93 -15.85
CA ALA A 119 -2.90 -8.99 -14.48
C ALA A 119 -2.05 -10.25 -14.21
N LEU A 120 -2.44 -11.41 -14.73
CA LEU A 120 -1.68 -12.65 -14.63
C LEU A 120 -0.32 -12.54 -15.33
N GLU A 121 -0.28 -11.89 -16.49
CA GLU A 121 0.98 -11.62 -17.20
C GLU A 121 1.92 -10.75 -16.37
N ARG A 122 1.43 -9.62 -15.83
CA ARG A 122 2.22 -8.75 -14.95
C ARG A 122 2.69 -9.45 -13.68
N ALA A 123 1.86 -10.35 -13.13
CA ALA A 123 2.25 -11.19 -11.99
C ALA A 123 3.28 -12.27 -12.37
N GLY A 124 3.51 -12.55 -13.67
CA GLY A 124 4.30 -13.68 -14.14
C GLY A 124 3.69 -15.02 -13.74
N LEU A 125 2.36 -15.13 -13.84
CA LEU A 125 1.58 -16.31 -13.43
C LEU A 125 0.67 -16.85 -14.53
N SER A 126 0.87 -16.44 -15.80
CA SER A 126 0.04 -16.87 -16.93
C SER A 126 0.00 -18.40 -17.08
N ASP A 127 1.16 -19.06 -16.97
CA ASP A 127 1.29 -20.52 -17.12
C ASP A 127 0.70 -21.31 -15.94
N ARG A 128 0.39 -20.63 -14.83
CA ARG A 128 -0.16 -21.19 -13.59
C ARG A 128 -1.52 -20.60 -13.24
N ALA A 129 -2.15 -19.94 -14.20
CA ALA A 129 -3.41 -19.21 -14.01
C ALA A 129 -4.52 -20.07 -13.41
N ASP A 130 -4.57 -21.33 -13.77
CA ASP A 130 -5.64 -22.26 -13.39
C ASP A 130 -5.26 -23.19 -12.22
N GLU A 131 -4.06 -23.00 -11.63
CA GLU A 131 -3.64 -23.68 -10.41
C GLU A 131 -4.23 -22.99 -9.17
N GLU A 132 -4.63 -23.79 -8.18
CA GLU A 132 -5.07 -23.31 -6.87
C GLU A 132 -3.96 -22.53 -6.14
N VAL A 133 -4.34 -21.45 -5.46
CA VAL A 133 -3.41 -20.60 -4.72
C VAL A 133 -2.76 -21.34 -3.53
N THR A 134 -3.39 -22.39 -3.01
CA THR A 134 -2.79 -23.32 -2.01
C THR A 134 -1.44 -23.84 -2.44
N ARG A 135 -1.24 -24.11 -3.73
CA ARG A 135 0.01 -24.65 -4.31
C ARG A 135 1.08 -23.61 -4.60
N PHE A 136 0.75 -22.32 -4.39
CA PHE A 136 1.66 -21.23 -4.72
C PHE A 136 2.73 -21.04 -3.65
N SER A 137 3.94 -20.72 -4.08
CA SER A 137 4.98 -20.21 -3.18
C SER A 137 4.56 -18.87 -2.56
N ARG A 138 5.24 -18.46 -1.50
CA ARG A 138 4.99 -17.16 -0.86
C ARG A 138 5.10 -16.01 -1.85
N GLY A 139 6.17 -16.00 -2.68
CA GLY A 139 6.37 -14.96 -3.69
C GLY A 139 5.31 -14.95 -4.78
N MET A 140 4.82 -16.13 -5.21
CA MET A 140 3.71 -16.20 -6.18
C MET A 140 2.43 -15.61 -5.59
N ARG A 141 2.10 -15.93 -4.35
CA ARG A 141 0.94 -15.35 -3.64
C ARG A 141 1.09 -13.84 -3.49
N GLN A 142 2.28 -13.37 -3.17
CA GLN A 142 2.57 -11.93 -3.03
C GLN A 142 2.33 -11.18 -4.34
N ARG A 143 2.86 -11.70 -5.47
CA ARG A 143 2.66 -11.09 -6.80
C ARG A 143 1.18 -11.10 -7.23
N LEU A 144 0.47 -12.19 -6.98
CA LEU A 144 -0.97 -12.28 -7.24
C LEU A 144 -1.77 -11.24 -6.43
N ALA A 145 -1.50 -11.13 -5.13
CA ALA A 145 -2.17 -10.19 -4.25
C ALA A 145 -1.87 -8.73 -4.61
N LEU A 146 -0.64 -8.45 -5.06
CA LEU A 146 -0.27 -7.13 -5.56
C LEU A 146 -1.12 -6.77 -6.80
N GLU A 147 -1.17 -7.61 -7.81
CA GLU A 147 -1.98 -7.34 -9.01
C GLU A 147 -3.48 -7.28 -8.69
N ARG A 148 -3.98 -8.12 -7.76
CA ARG A 148 -5.34 -8.00 -7.23
C ARG A 148 -5.63 -6.60 -6.66
N SER A 149 -4.70 -6.05 -5.90
CA SER A 149 -4.86 -4.73 -5.26
C SER A 149 -4.87 -3.57 -6.27
N LEU A 150 -4.35 -3.80 -7.47
CA LEU A 150 -4.19 -2.79 -8.52
C LEU A 150 -5.15 -2.95 -9.70
N LEU A 151 -6.01 -3.98 -9.71
CA LEU A 151 -6.90 -4.31 -10.83
C LEU A 151 -7.74 -3.13 -11.31
N HIS A 152 -8.27 -2.35 -10.37
CA HIS A 152 -9.23 -1.27 -10.61
C HIS A 152 -8.60 0.10 -10.84
N GLY A 153 -7.27 0.18 -11.00
CA GLY A 153 -6.58 1.43 -11.23
C GLY A 153 -6.73 2.44 -10.09
N PRO A 154 -6.35 2.07 -8.85
CA PRO A 154 -6.61 2.91 -7.69
C PRO A 154 -5.83 4.23 -7.75
N ARG A 155 -6.44 5.29 -7.18
CA ARG A 155 -5.82 6.61 -7.01
C ARG A 155 -4.86 6.63 -5.81
N LEU A 156 -5.21 5.88 -4.77
CA LEU A 156 -4.42 5.72 -3.56
C LEU A 156 -3.97 4.26 -3.45
N VAL A 157 -2.67 4.06 -3.40
CA VAL A 157 -2.03 2.74 -3.32
C VAL A 157 -1.35 2.62 -1.96
N LEU A 158 -1.73 1.60 -1.21
CA LEU A 158 -1.27 1.35 0.14
C LEU A 158 -0.63 -0.04 0.21
N PHE A 159 0.68 -0.10 0.39
CA PHE A 159 1.45 -1.33 0.44
C PHE A 159 2.09 -1.52 1.81
N ASP A 160 1.76 -2.63 2.46
CA ASP A 160 2.38 -3.07 3.72
C ASP A 160 3.29 -4.27 3.45
N GLU A 161 4.60 -4.05 3.46
CA GLU A 161 5.67 -5.01 3.17
C GLU A 161 5.54 -5.69 1.79
N PRO A 162 5.45 -4.95 0.67
CA PRO A 162 5.13 -5.51 -0.65
C PRO A 162 6.22 -6.43 -1.21
N PHE A 163 7.45 -6.33 -0.72
CA PHE A 163 8.61 -7.08 -1.23
C PHE A 163 8.83 -8.42 -0.53
N THR A 164 8.03 -8.73 0.48
CA THR A 164 8.22 -9.92 1.30
C THR A 164 8.13 -11.21 0.48
N GLY A 165 9.22 -12.00 0.50
CA GLY A 165 9.28 -13.30 -0.17
C GLY A 165 9.46 -13.23 -1.69
N LEU A 166 9.80 -12.07 -2.23
CA LEU A 166 10.16 -11.88 -3.62
C LEU A 166 11.67 -12.09 -3.84
N ASP A 167 12.03 -12.59 -5.01
CA ASP A 167 13.40 -12.58 -5.50
C ASP A 167 13.75 -11.20 -6.13
N ASP A 168 15.04 -10.97 -6.42
CA ASP A 168 15.52 -9.68 -6.93
C ASP A 168 14.82 -9.24 -8.22
N ARG A 169 14.51 -10.20 -9.11
CA ARG A 169 13.80 -9.91 -10.36
C ARG A 169 12.37 -9.43 -10.10
N ALA A 170 11.66 -10.09 -9.17
CA ALA A 170 10.31 -9.71 -8.80
C ALA A 170 10.29 -8.37 -8.04
N VAL A 171 11.29 -8.11 -7.18
CA VAL A 171 11.49 -6.82 -6.51
C VAL A 171 11.64 -5.70 -7.54
N GLY A 172 12.50 -5.89 -8.56
CA GLY A 172 12.65 -4.92 -9.65
C GLY A 172 11.34 -4.63 -10.37
N ALA A 173 10.59 -5.67 -10.75
CA ALA A 173 9.30 -5.53 -11.43
C ALA A 173 8.25 -4.78 -10.58
N VAL A 174 8.18 -5.05 -9.27
CA VAL A 174 7.30 -4.35 -8.34
C VAL A 174 7.72 -2.89 -8.19
N SER A 175 9.02 -2.61 -8.07
CA SER A 175 9.55 -1.26 -7.97
C SER A 175 9.22 -0.42 -9.21
N ASP A 176 9.37 -0.99 -10.41
CA ASP A 176 9.01 -0.33 -11.66
C ASP A 176 7.49 -0.11 -11.77
N ARG A 177 6.70 -1.03 -11.24
CA ARG A 177 5.24 -0.87 -11.19
C ARG A 177 4.86 0.30 -10.28
N VAL A 178 5.48 0.41 -9.10
CA VAL A 178 5.28 1.53 -8.16
C VAL A 178 5.64 2.87 -8.80
N ARG A 179 6.80 2.95 -9.48
CA ARG A 179 7.22 4.18 -10.18
C ARG A 179 6.21 4.59 -11.26
N ARG A 180 5.73 3.64 -12.05
CA ARG A 180 4.69 3.91 -13.08
C ARG A 180 3.41 4.43 -12.48
N LEU A 181 2.89 3.80 -11.41
CA LEU A 181 1.68 4.26 -10.74
C LEU A 181 1.82 5.70 -10.26
N ALA A 182 2.95 6.05 -9.64
CA ALA A 182 3.21 7.41 -9.20
C ALA A 182 3.32 8.39 -10.38
N ALA A 183 4.00 8.00 -11.46
CA ALA A 183 4.10 8.81 -12.69
C ALA A 183 2.74 9.05 -13.35
N GLU A 184 1.81 8.09 -13.25
CA GLU A 184 0.41 8.20 -13.67
C GLU A 184 -0.45 9.01 -12.68
N GLY A 185 0.16 9.49 -11.60
CA GLY A 185 -0.43 10.37 -10.61
C GLY A 185 -1.10 9.66 -9.43
N ALA A 186 -0.89 8.38 -9.22
CA ALA A 186 -1.32 7.74 -7.98
C ALA A 186 -0.52 8.27 -6.77
N ILE A 187 -1.16 8.28 -5.60
CA ILE A 187 -0.51 8.53 -4.31
C ILE A 187 -0.13 7.16 -3.73
N VAL A 188 1.15 6.94 -3.45
CA VAL A 188 1.63 5.63 -2.96
C VAL A 188 2.18 5.75 -1.55
N PHE A 189 1.66 4.95 -0.61
CA PHE A 189 2.27 4.69 0.67
C PHE A 189 2.88 3.28 0.66
N LEU A 190 4.14 3.19 1.04
CA LEU A 190 4.90 1.95 1.06
C LEU A 190 5.52 1.78 2.44
N ALA A 191 4.92 0.91 3.27
CA ALA A 191 5.51 0.53 4.54
C ALA A 191 6.49 -0.62 4.32
N THR A 192 7.71 -0.43 4.77
CA THR A 192 8.73 -1.47 4.80
C THR A 192 9.73 -1.26 5.92
N HIS A 193 10.38 -2.31 6.34
CA HIS A 193 11.54 -2.27 7.22
C HIS A 193 12.85 -2.45 6.44
N ASP A 194 12.77 -2.79 5.15
CA ASP A 194 13.92 -2.92 4.28
C ASP A 194 14.29 -1.56 3.65
N LEU A 195 15.32 -0.95 4.21
CA LEU A 195 15.77 0.38 3.79
C LEU A 195 16.49 0.35 2.44
N ASP A 196 17.11 -0.77 2.07
CA ASP A 196 17.82 -0.89 0.80
C ASP A 196 16.84 -0.97 -0.37
N LEU A 197 15.70 -1.66 -0.17
CA LEU A 197 14.62 -1.70 -1.17
C LEU A 197 13.88 -0.36 -1.29
N ALA A 198 13.80 0.40 -0.20
CA ALA A 198 13.19 1.72 -0.23
C ALA A 198 14.11 2.78 -0.87
N ASP A 199 15.45 2.63 -0.72
CA ASP A 199 16.42 3.60 -1.24
C ASP A 199 16.34 3.68 -2.79
N GLY A 200 16.23 4.88 -3.32
CA GLY A 200 16.04 5.12 -4.75
C GLY A 200 14.63 4.79 -5.32
N LEU A 201 13.72 4.25 -4.50
CA LEU A 201 12.32 4.03 -4.90
C LEU A 201 11.40 5.13 -4.36
N VAL A 202 11.51 5.44 -3.07
CA VAL A 202 10.63 6.42 -2.43
C VAL A 202 11.06 7.85 -2.77
N THR A 203 10.08 8.73 -2.95
CA THR A 203 10.32 10.17 -3.19
C THR A 203 10.34 10.96 -1.88
N ARG A 204 9.72 10.42 -0.85
CA ARG A 204 9.57 11.05 0.47
C ARG A 204 9.60 9.99 1.56
N VAL A 205 10.18 10.34 2.69
CA VAL A 205 10.34 9.46 3.85
C VAL A 205 9.57 9.99 5.03
N VAL A 206 8.72 9.14 5.59
CA VAL A 206 8.01 9.36 6.84
C VAL A 206 8.49 8.31 7.84
N LEU A 207 9.18 8.76 8.87
CA LEU A 207 9.75 7.87 9.88
C LEU A 207 8.86 7.86 11.12
N LEU A 208 8.39 6.67 11.47
CA LEU A 208 7.54 6.44 12.64
C LEU A 208 8.32 5.73 13.75
N ARG A 209 8.10 6.14 14.98
CA ARG A 209 8.57 5.46 16.21
C ARG A 209 7.53 5.62 17.31
N ASP A 210 7.17 4.52 17.96
CA ASP A 210 6.18 4.48 19.06
C ASP A 210 4.87 5.20 18.73
N GLY A 211 4.41 5.01 17.49
CA GLY A 211 3.19 5.61 16.97
C GLY A 211 3.30 7.09 16.61
N ARG A 212 4.48 7.71 16.72
CA ARG A 212 4.71 9.14 16.44
C ARG A 212 5.51 9.34 15.17
N LEU A 213 5.23 10.41 14.48
CA LEU A 213 6.02 10.88 13.36
C LEU A 213 7.29 11.57 13.90
N LEU A 214 8.47 11.06 13.52
CA LEU A 214 9.75 11.65 13.87
C LEU A 214 10.27 12.59 12.80
N THR A 215 10.18 12.19 11.52
CA THR A 215 10.55 13.02 10.37
C THR A 215 9.57 12.81 9.23
N ASP A 216 9.42 13.84 8.41
CA ASP A 216 8.70 13.86 7.15
C ASP A 216 9.51 14.76 6.20
N GLU A 217 10.24 14.13 5.28
CA GLU A 217 11.22 14.83 4.44
C GLU A 217 11.31 14.19 3.04
N ALA A 218 11.82 14.94 2.06
CA ALA A 218 12.19 14.36 0.77
C ALA A 218 13.20 13.23 0.97
N ALA A 219 13.09 12.16 0.19
CA ALA A 219 13.95 10.99 0.34
C ALA A 219 15.43 11.38 0.16
N PRO A 220 16.26 11.21 1.19
CA PRO A 220 17.68 11.51 1.09
C PRO A 220 18.42 10.41 0.34
N ALA A 221 19.51 10.75 -0.32
CA ALA A 221 20.47 9.75 -0.77
C ALA A 221 21.07 9.02 0.44
N GLY A 222 21.14 7.69 0.37
CA GLY A 222 21.68 6.88 1.47
C GLY A 222 20.72 6.77 2.67
N LEU A 223 19.51 6.37 2.41
CA LEU A 223 18.41 6.23 3.36
C LEU A 223 18.80 5.49 4.66
N ARG A 224 19.64 4.47 4.56
CA ARG A 224 20.12 3.70 5.72
C ARG A 224 20.91 4.55 6.72
N MET A 225 21.80 5.43 6.23
CA MET A 225 22.55 6.34 7.11
C MET A 225 21.62 7.35 7.79
N ARG A 226 20.67 7.89 7.03
CA ARG A 226 19.68 8.82 7.57
C ARG A 226 18.81 8.17 8.63
N TYR A 227 18.31 6.98 8.37
CA TYR A 227 17.54 6.22 9.35
C TYR A 227 18.29 6.03 10.68
N ARG A 228 19.56 5.57 10.61
CA ARG A 228 20.40 5.39 11.81
C ARG A 228 20.61 6.68 12.59
N SER A 229 20.78 7.81 11.90
CA SER A 229 20.98 9.11 12.58
C SER A 229 19.75 9.60 13.34
N VAL A 230 18.56 9.19 12.95
CA VAL A 230 17.29 9.58 13.57
C VAL A 230 16.82 8.59 14.63
N VAL A 231 16.93 7.28 14.35
CA VAL A 231 16.43 6.21 15.24
C VAL A 231 17.47 5.78 16.28
N GLY A 232 18.76 5.97 15.98
CA GLY A 232 19.86 5.63 16.89
C GLY A 232 20.10 6.65 18.02
N ARG A 233 19.27 7.69 18.08
CA ARG A 233 19.20 8.64 19.19
C ARG A 233 18.03 8.27 20.09
#